data_573fcf03628ff2a659e1e28990873470
#
_entry.id   573fcf03628ff2a659e1e28990873470
#
_cell.length_a   1.000
_cell.length_b   1.000
_cell.length_c   1.000
_cell.angle_alpha   90.00
_cell.angle_beta   90.00
_cell.angle_gamma   90.00
#
_symmetry.space_group_name_H-M   'P 1'
#
loop_
_entity.id
_entity.type
_entity.pdbx_description
1 polymer ?
#
loop_
_entity_poly.entity_id
_entity_poly.type
_entity_poly.pdbx_seq_one_letter_code
_entity_poly.pdbx_strand_id
1 'polypeptide(L)'
;MTMNTGLLHLHNILRWVILITLLLSIYKLFVKQDALKTSKVLFIASHTTLLIGLYQYFVSSLVGFKAIQAAGMKTVMGDSVSRFWGMEHALTMIIAIILISIGHIRYKKSGKVGLTQVLYLLALVFILLMTPWPFKAGVGRPWFPGM
;
A
#
# COMPACT_ATOMS: atom_id res chain seq x y z
N MET A 1 -16.75 4.40 -18.42
CA MET A 1 -15.66 4.09 -17.47
C MET A 1 -15.57 2.56 -17.35
N THR A 2 -14.44 1.95 -17.67
CA THR A 2 -14.31 0.49 -17.57
C THR A 2 -14.16 0.10 -16.10
N MET A 3 -14.58 -1.12 -15.73
CA MET A 3 -14.41 -1.65 -14.36
C MET A 3 -12.97 -1.55 -13.85
N ASN A 4 -11.99 -1.78 -14.71
CA ASN A 4 -10.57 -1.65 -14.38
C ASN A 4 -10.17 -0.20 -14.04
N THR A 5 -10.73 0.79 -14.71
CA THR A 5 -10.48 2.21 -14.42
C THR A 5 -11.07 2.61 -13.07
N GLY A 6 -12.30 2.15 -12.76
CA GLY A 6 -12.93 2.40 -11.45
C GLY A 6 -12.14 1.81 -10.28
N LEU A 7 -11.66 0.57 -10.42
CA LEU A 7 -10.83 -0.06 -9.39
C LEU A 7 -9.48 0.64 -9.22
N LEU A 8 -8.88 1.14 -10.31
CA LEU A 8 -7.64 1.92 -10.22
C LEU A 8 -7.87 3.24 -9.46
N HIS A 9 -8.99 3.91 -9.73
CA HIS A 9 -9.36 5.13 -9.00
C HIS A 9 -9.61 4.85 -7.51
N LEU A 10 -10.33 3.77 -7.20
CA LEU A 10 -10.58 3.36 -5.81
C LEU A 10 -9.27 3.03 -5.08
N HIS A 11 -8.36 2.28 -5.72
CA HIS A 11 -7.03 2.00 -5.17
C HIS A 11 -6.25 3.29 -4.88
N ASN A 12 -6.33 4.27 -5.78
CA ASN A 12 -5.66 5.57 -5.60
C ASN A 12 -6.28 6.39 -4.44
N ILE A 13 -7.60 6.38 -4.27
CA ILE A 13 -8.28 7.04 -3.13
C ILE A 13 -7.91 6.36 -1.81
N LEU A 14 -7.97 5.04 -1.76
CA LEU A 14 -7.64 4.27 -0.56
C LEU A 14 -6.19 4.49 -0.09
N ARG A 15 -5.26 4.79 -1.00
CA ARG A 15 -3.91 5.23 -0.65
C ARG A 15 -3.92 6.39 0.35
N TRP A 16 -4.75 7.41 0.11
CA TRP A 16 -4.86 8.57 0.99
C TRP A 16 -5.51 8.22 2.33
N VAL A 17 -6.54 7.37 2.32
CA VAL A 17 -7.17 6.87 3.56
C VAL A 17 -6.13 6.15 4.42
N ILE A 18 -5.31 5.29 3.81
CA ILE A 18 -4.22 4.56 4.51
C ILE A 18 -3.20 5.55 5.07
N LEU A 19 -2.69 6.48 4.27
CA LEU A 19 -1.69 7.45 4.73
C LEU A 19 -2.21 8.32 5.88
N ILE A 20 -3.41 8.86 5.75
CA ILE A 20 -4.03 9.71 6.79
C ILE A 20 -4.25 8.92 8.08
N THR A 21 -4.84 7.73 7.99
CA THR A 21 -5.13 6.92 9.18
C THR A 21 -3.87 6.35 9.82
N LEU A 22 -2.84 6.05 9.04
CA LEU A 22 -1.53 5.63 9.55
C LEU A 22 -0.85 6.76 10.31
N LEU A 23 -0.78 7.95 9.73
CA LEU A 23 -0.20 9.13 10.38
C LEU A 23 -0.97 9.50 11.66
N LEU A 24 -2.30 9.49 11.62
CA LEU A 24 -3.14 9.74 12.80
C LEU A 24 -2.93 8.66 13.88
N SER A 25 -2.79 7.40 13.50
CA SER A 25 -2.53 6.32 14.45
C SER A 25 -1.16 6.48 15.10
N ILE A 26 -0.13 6.78 14.32
CA ILE A 26 1.23 7.06 14.82
C ILE A 26 1.18 8.24 15.80
N TYR A 27 0.59 9.37 15.39
CA TYR A 27 0.48 10.55 16.23
C TYR A 27 -0.19 10.24 17.58
N LYS A 28 -1.36 9.58 17.55
CA LYS A 28 -2.10 9.21 18.78
C LYS A 28 -1.28 8.30 19.69
N LEU A 29 -0.54 7.35 19.13
CA LEU A 29 0.33 6.47 19.92
C LEU A 29 1.48 7.26 20.58
N PHE A 30 2.04 8.27 19.92
CA PHE A 30 3.10 9.11 20.50
C PHE A 30 2.58 10.02 21.62
N VAL A 31 1.39 10.58 21.46
CA VAL A 31 0.76 11.43 22.49
C VAL A 31 -0.05 10.64 23.52
N LYS A 32 0.09 9.31 23.52
CA LYS A 32 -0.60 8.38 24.45
C LYS A 32 -2.12 8.49 24.45
N GLN A 33 -2.71 8.81 23.30
CA GLN A 33 -4.16 8.78 23.08
C GLN A 33 -4.59 7.44 22.51
N ASP A 34 -5.88 7.10 22.68
CA ASP A 34 -6.43 5.88 22.10
C ASP A 34 -6.41 5.94 20.57
N ALA A 35 -5.68 5.02 19.97
CA ALA A 35 -5.54 4.88 18.53
C ALA A 35 -6.41 3.73 17.95
N LEU A 36 -7.22 3.04 18.75
CA LEU A 36 -7.89 1.82 18.31
C LEU A 36 -8.82 2.05 17.11
N LYS A 37 -9.59 3.14 17.10
CA LYS A 37 -10.48 3.47 15.98
C LYS A 37 -9.71 3.77 14.69
N THR A 38 -8.69 4.63 14.74
CA THR A 38 -7.87 4.97 13.58
C THR A 38 -7.10 3.76 13.06
N SER A 39 -6.55 2.95 13.95
CA SER A 39 -5.88 1.70 13.63
C SER A 39 -6.82 0.67 12.99
N LYS A 40 -8.08 0.59 13.41
CA LYS A 40 -9.09 -0.28 12.79
C LYS A 40 -9.43 0.17 11.36
N VAL A 41 -9.62 1.46 11.14
CA VAL A 41 -9.86 2.01 9.79
C VAL A 41 -8.66 1.75 8.90
N LEU A 42 -7.45 1.99 9.39
CA LEU A 42 -6.20 1.68 8.70
C LEU A 42 -6.12 0.20 8.30
N PHE A 43 -6.42 -0.71 9.22
CA PHE A 43 -6.42 -2.16 8.96
C PHE A 43 -7.41 -2.54 7.85
N ILE A 44 -8.65 -2.06 7.93
CA ILE A 44 -9.69 -2.35 6.92
C ILE A 44 -9.30 -1.77 5.56
N ALA A 45 -8.89 -0.50 5.50
CA ALA A 45 -8.50 0.16 4.26
C ALA A 45 -7.32 -0.55 3.60
N SER A 46 -6.32 -0.95 4.37
CA SER A 46 -5.14 -1.67 3.88
C SER A 46 -5.51 -3.01 3.25
N HIS A 47 -6.37 -3.80 3.89
CA HIS A 47 -6.82 -5.08 3.34
C HIS A 47 -7.71 -4.92 2.11
N THR A 48 -8.60 -3.92 2.10
CA THR A 48 -9.40 -3.60 0.92
C THR A 48 -8.50 -3.22 -0.26
N THR A 49 -7.49 -2.38 -0.01
CA THR A 49 -6.52 -1.98 -1.03
C THR A 49 -5.69 -3.17 -1.52
N LEU A 50 -5.32 -4.09 -0.62
CA LEU A 50 -4.62 -5.33 -0.99
C LEU A 50 -5.44 -6.19 -1.94
N LEU A 51 -6.72 -6.41 -1.65
CA LEU A 51 -7.61 -7.20 -2.52
C LEU A 51 -7.74 -6.58 -3.91
N ILE A 52 -7.93 -5.26 -3.99
CA ILE A 52 -7.98 -4.53 -5.26
C ILE A 52 -6.64 -4.63 -6.00
N GLY A 53 -5.53 -4.45 -5.28
CA GLY A 53 -4.18 -4.53 -5.84
C GLY A 53 -3.85 -5.93 -6.38
N LEU A 54 -4.21 -6.99 -5.65
CA LEU A 54 -4.04 -8.37 -6.11
C LEU A 54 -4.89 -8.66 -7.35
N TYR A 55 -6.14 -8.22 -7.37
CA TYR A 55 -6.98 -8.33 -8.56
C TYR A 55 -6.31 -7.65 -9.76
N GLN A 56 -5.85 -6.40 -9.61
CA GLN A 56 -5.17 -5.68 -10.68
C GLN A 56 -3.87 -6.39 -11.10
N TYR A 57 -3.11 -6.91 -10.16
CA TYR A 57 -1.85 -7.61 -10.41
C TYR A 57 -2.02 -8.86 -11.28
N PHE A 58 -3.07 -9.66 -11.02
CA PHE A 58 -3.30 -10.90 -11.75
C PHE A 58 -4.18 -10.74 -12.99
N VAL A 59 -5.08 -9.76 -13.03
CA VAL A 59 -6.06 -9.60 -14.11
C VAL A 59 -5.64 -8.55 -15.13
N SER A 60 -4.93 -7.48 -14.72
CA SER A 60 -4.44 -6.45 -15.65
C SER A 60 -3.43 -7.03 -16.64
N SER A 61 -3.62 -6.71 -17.92
CA SER A 61 -2.71 -7.16 -18.98
C SER A 61 -1.44 -6.32 -19.12
N LEU A 62 -1.44 -5.11 -18.58
CA LEU A 62 -0.36 -4.13 -18.80
C LEU A 62 0.71 -4.12 -17.71
N VAL A 63 0.39 -4.63 -16.53
CA VAL A 63 1.27 -4.59 -15.36
C VAL A 63 1.11 -5.87 -14.53
N GLY A 64 2.06 -6.15 -13.64
CA GLY A 64 1.99 -7.28 -12.73
C GLY A 64 2.27 -8.63 -13.41
N PHE A 65 1.53 -9.66 -13.00
CA PHE A 65 1.83 -11.06 -13.36
C PHE A 65 1.77 -11.34 -14.86
N LYS A 66 0.76 -10.81 -15.56
CA LYS A 66 0.63 -11.02 -17.01
C LYS A 66 1.76 -10.36 -17.82
N ALA A 67 2.23 -9.20 -17.38
CA ALA A 67 3.38 -8.56 -17.98
C ALA A 67 4.66 -9.39 -17.79
N ILE A 68 4.83 -10.01 -16.61
CA ILE A 68 5.94 -10.94 -16.33
C ILE A 68 5.86 -12.17 -17.24
N GLN A 69 4.67 -12.75 -17.40
CA GLN A 69 4.48 -13.92 -18.29
C GLN A 69 4.80 -13.59 -19.75
N ALA A 70 4.41 -12.41 -20.23
CA ALA A 70 4.60 -11.99 -21.63
C ALA A 70 6.07 -11.64 -21.93
N ALA A 71 6.75 -10.91 -21.06
CA ALA A 71 8.10 -10.40 -21.28
C ALA A 71 9.20 -11.33 -20.75
N GLY A 72 8.87 -12.21 -19.81
CA GLY A 72 9.82 -13.05 -19.07
C GLY A 72 10.49 -12.34 -17.90
N MET A 73 10.78 -13.08 -16.85
CA MET A 73 11.36 -12.55 -15.60
C MET A 73 12.68 -11.81 -15.83
N LYS A 74 13.56 -12.32 -16.68
CA LYS A 74 14.87 -11.69 -16.98
C LYS A 74 14.68 -10.28 -17.55
N THR A 75 13.75 -10.10 -18.49
CA THR A 75 13.43 -8.81 -19.11
C THR A 75 12.86 -7.85 -18.08
N VAL A 76 11.88 -8.32 -17.27
CA VAL A 76 11.25 -7.51 -16.23
C VAL A 76 12.28 -7.04 -15.19
N MET A 77 13.19 -7.89 -14.77
CA MET A 77 14.23 -7.51 -13.80
C MET A 77 15.27 -6.55 -14.39
N GLY A 78 15.47 -6.54 -15.70
CA GLY A 78 16.39 -5.63 -16.39
C GLY A 78 15.83 -4.22 -16.61
N ASP A 79 14.51 -4.05 -16.62
CA ASP A 79 13.85 -2.76 -16.82
C ASP A 79 13.26 -2.22 -15.51
N SER A 80 13.66 -1.00 -15.11
CA SER A 80 13.28 -0.42 -13.83
C SER A 80 11.76 -0.20 -13.65
N VAL A 81 11.08 0.18 -14.74
CA VAL A 81 9.62 0.42 -14.72
C VAL A 81 8.87 -0.90 -14.59
N SER A 82 9.24 -1.89 -15.38
CA SER A 82 8.64 -3.23 -15.35
C SER A 82 8.90 -3.94 -14.01
N ARG A 83 10.10 -3.81 -13.47
CA ARG A 83 10.47 -4.34 -12.15
C ARG A 83 9.66 -3.70 -11.02
N PHE A 84 9.47 -2.37 -11.08
CA PHE A 84 8.64 -1.65 -10.10
C PHE A 84 7.23 -2.22 -10.06
N TRP A 85 6.55 -2.31 -11.21
CA TRP A 85 5.16 -2.78 -11.28
C TRP A 85 5.02 -4.30 -11.16
N GLY A 86 6.02 -5.06 -11.61
CA GLY A 86 6.01 -6.52 -11.54
C GLY A 86 6.35 -7.08 -10.17
N MET A 87 7.22 -6.42 -9.41
CA MET A 87 7.77 -6.98 -8.19
C MET A 87 7.81 -6.00 -7.01
N GLU A 88 8.49 -4.85 -7.16
CA GLU A 88 8.88 -4.00 -6.05
C GLU A 88 7.67 -3.42 -5.29
N HIS A 89 6.73 -2.82 -6.02
CA HIS A 89 5.53 -2.24 -5.44
C HIS A 89 4.67 -3.29 -4.73
N ALA A 90 4.37 -4.39 -5.39
CA ALA A 90 3.51 -5.44 -4.84
C ALA A 90 4.09 -6.07 -3.57
N LEU A 91 5.36 -6.50 -3.61
CA LEU A 91 6.01 -7.13 -2.46
C LEU A 91 6.15 -6.19 -1.27
N THR A 92 6.59 -4.95 -1.52
CA THR A 92 6.78 -3.98 -0.44
C THR A 92 5.45 -3.57 0.20
N MET A 93 4.38 -3.42 -0.60
CA MET A 93 3.05 -3.13 -0.06
C MET A 93 2.48 -4.30 0.76
N ILE A 94 2.71 -5.54 0.35
CA ILE A 94 2.33 -6.72 1.17
C ILE A 94 3.07 -6.70 2.52
N ILE A 95 4.37 -6.43 2.53
CA ILE A 95 5.15 -6.32 3.78
C ILE A 95 4.59 -5.20 4.65
N ALA A 96 4.32 -4.02 4.10
CA ALA A 96 3.75 -2.90 4.85
C ALA A 96 2.39 -3.26 5.48
N ILE A 97 1.52 -3.98 4.75
CA ILE A 97 0.22 -4.42 5.25
C ILE A 97 0.36 -5.48 6.35
N ILE A 98 1.34 -6.38 6.24
CA ILE A 98 1.65 -7.34 7.32
C ILE A 98 2.07 -6.59 8.59
N LEU A 99 2.94 -5.58 8.48
CA LEU A 99 3.36 -4.76 9.62
C LEU A 99 2.18 -4.02 10.25
N ILE A 100 1.29 -3.43 9.45
CA ILE A 100 0.06 -2.79 9.90
C ILE A 100 -0.84 -3.79 10.63
N SER A 101 -0.99 -4.99 10.09
CA SER A 101 -1.83 -6.05 10.65
C SER A 101 -1.34 -6.52 12.01
N ILE A 102 -0.04 -6.80 12.11
CA ILE A 102 0.59 -7.20 13.39
C ILE A 102 0.45 -6.06 14.40
N GLY A 103 0.73 -4.82 14.00
CA GLY A 103 0.59 -3.64 14.85
C GLY A 103 -0.84 -3.47 15.38
N HIS A 104 -1.85 -3.56 14.51
CA HIS A 104 -3.26 -3.45 14.88
C HIS A 104 -3.69 -4.55 15.86
N ILE A 105 -3.42 -5.82 15.52
CA ILE A 105 -3.81 -6.97 16.35
C ILE A 105 -3.15 -6.88 17.74
N ARG A 106 -1.87 -6.54 17.77
CA ARG A 106 -1.11 -6.40 19.00
C ARG A 106 -1.64 -5.27 19.89
N TYR A 107 -1.88 -4.10 19.31
CA TYR A 107 -2.44 -2.96 20.03
C TYR A 107 -3.84 -3.26 20.56
N LYS A 108 -4.71 -3.87 19.73
CA LYS A 108 -6.06 -4.28 20.14
C LYS A 108 -6.06 -5.27 21.30
N LYS A 109 -5.11 -6.22 21.33
CA LYS A 109 -5.04 -7.27 22.37
C LYS A 109 -4.42 -6.80 23.67
N SER A 110 -3.39 -5.99 23.63
CA SER A 110 -2.55 -5.69 24.78
C SER A 110 -2.47 -4.22 25.18
N GLY A 111 -2.95 -3.31 24.32
CA GLY A 111 -2.76 -1.86 24.51
C GLY A 111 -1.30 -1.38 24.48
N LYS A 112 -0.35 -2.29 24.23
CA LYS A 112 1.09 -1.95 24.26
C LYS A 112 1.49 -1.12 23.06
N VAL A 113 2.04 0.05 23.31
CA VAL A 113 2.32 1.10 22.33
C VAL A 113 3.66 0.88 21.60
N GLY A 114 4.76 0.63 22.32
CA GLY A 114 6.12 0.70 21.80
C GLY A 114 6.38 -0.06 20.49
N LEU A 115 6.14 -1.38 20.44
CA LEU A 115 6.35 -2.14 19.22
C LEU A 115 5.36 -1.75 18.12
N THR A 116 4.13 -1.37 18.48
CA THR A 116 3.13 -0.91 17.51
C THR A 116 3.60 0.37 16.81
N GLN A 117 4.22 1.30 17.53
CA GLN A 117 4.84 2.50 16.95
C GLN A 117 5.92 2.14 15.93
N VAL A 118 6.83 1.23 16.29
CA VAL A 118 7.91 0.79 15.39
C VAL A 118 7.34 0.15 14.13
N LEU A 119 6.36 -0.75 14.25
CA LEU A 119 5.73 -1.42 13.11
C LEU A 119 5.04 -0.43 12.17
N TYR A 120 4.33 0.57 12.72
CA TYR A 120 3.66 1.59 11.92
C TYR A 120 4.63 2.56 11.26
N LEU A 121 5.73 2.92 11.93
CA LEU A 121 6.78 3.75 11.31
C LEU A 121 7.47 3.01 10.16
N LEU A 122 7.79 1.72 10.33
CA LEU A 122 8.36 0.91 9.25
C LEU A 122 7.38 0.77 8.07
N ALA A 123 6.09 0.52 8.34
CA ALA A 123 5.06 0.48 7.32
C ALA A 123 4.95 1.82 6.57
N LEU A 124 5.02 2.95 7.28
CA LEU A 124 5.01 4.27 6.68
C LEU A 124 6.20 4.47 5.73
N VAL A 125 7.40 4.10 6.14
CA VAL A 125 8.60 4.19 5.29
C VAL A 125 8.43 3.37 4.01
N PHE A 126 7.98 2.13 4.11
CA PHE A 126 7.76 1.27 2.94
C PHE A 126 6.69 1.83 2.00
N ILE A 127 5.57 2.33 2.55
CA ILE A 127 4.50 2.95 1.76
C ILE A 127 5.01 4.20 1.03
N LEU A 128 5.74 5.08 1.72
CA LEU A 128 6.28 6.30 1.12
C LEU A 128 7.30 6.00 0.02
N LEU A 129 8.17 5.01 0.21
CA LEU A 129 9.16 4.60 -0.77
C LEU A 129 8.53 3.98 -2.03
N MET A 130 7.51 3.14 -1.87
CA MET A 130 6.94 2.37 -2.99
C MET A 130 5.62 2.93 -3.52
N THR A 131 5.12 4.04 -2.98
CA THR A 131 4.03 4.77 -3.62
C THR A 131 4.51 5.38 -4.94
N PRO A 132 3.74 5.20 -6.04
CA PRO A 132 4.07 5.80 -7.34
C PRO A 132 3.69 7.28 -7.36
N TRP A 133 4.48 8.10 -6.68
CA TRP A 133 4.26 9.56 -6.61
C TRP A 133 4.33 10.19 -8.00
N PRO A 134 3.58 11.29 -8.29
CA PRO A 134 3.56 11.91 -9.61
C PRO A 134 4.92 12.35 -10.15
N PHE A 135 5.86 12.64 -9.26
CA PHE A 135 7.22 13.04 -9.62
C PHE A 135 8.18 11.87 -9.89
N LYS A 136 7.75 10.62 -9.70
CA LYS A 136 8.58 9.45 -10.04
C LYS A 136 8.57 9.17 -11.53
N ALA A 137 9.71 9.32 -12.17
CA ALA A 137 9.85 9.08 -13.60
C ALA A 137 9.42 7.65 -14.00
N GLY A 138 8.60 7.54 -15.04
CA GLY A 138 8.15 6.29 -15.64
C GLY A 138 7.07 5.53 -14.88
N VAL A 139 6.94 5.71 -13.56
CA VAL A 139 5.95 4.98 -12.73
C VAL A 139 4.94 5.89 -12.06
N GLY A 140 5.14 7.21 -12.09
CA GLY A 140 4.29 8.19 -11.38
C GLY A 140 2.81 8.09 -11.75
N ARG A 141 1.96 8.23 -10.75
CA ARG A 141 0.51 8.29 -10.88
C ARG A 141 -0.02 9.62 -10.33
N PRO A 142 -1.10 10.17 -10.88
CA PRO A 142 -1.63 11.45 -10.43
C PRO A 142 -2.01 11.41 -8.93
N TRP A 143 -2.04 12.60 -8.32
CA TRP A 143 -2.43 12.75 -6.92
C TRP A 143 -3.83 12.22 -6.65
N PHE A 144 -4.77 12.56 -7.53
CA PHE A 144 -6.17 12.14 -7.44
C PHE A 144 -6.66 11.55 -8.75
N PRO A 145 -7.71 10.70 -8.70
CA PRO A 145 -8.33 10.16 -9.89
C PRO A 145 -8.87 11.26 -10.81
N GLY A 146 -8.62 11.13 -12.11
CA GLY A 146 -9.15 12.06 -13.13
C GLY A 146 -8.31 13.33 -13.35
N MET A 147 -7.16 13.44 -12.71
CA MET A 147 -6.20 14.54 -12.96
C MET A 147 -5.14 14.13 -13.97
#